data_f4e93c33e45be709cd3a056ab2224555
#
_entry.id   f4e93c33e45be709cd3a056ab2224555
#
_cell.length_a   1.000
_cell.length_b   1.000
_cell.length_c   1.000
_cell.angle_alpha   90.00
_cell.angle_beta   90.00
_cell.angle_gamma   90.00
#
_symmetry.space_group_name_H-M   'P 1'
#
loop_
_entity.id
_entity.type
_entity.pdbx_description
1 polymer ?
#
loop_
_entity_poly.entity_id
_entity_poly.type
_entity_poly.pdbx_seq_one_letter_code
_entity_poly.pdbx_strand_id
1 'polypeptide(L)'
;EHVGAKHYRDYFGAIDRLLTDDGVALVHSIGRKDRGPGFDRWTQEHIFPGGYIPAVSEALAALEETGLWLTDLEVLRLHYAETLRHWRLRAAANRPAIEAIYDARFYRMWEFYLASCEMGFRFNGLMVFQAQIARDVASLPITRTYITEAEQGLHGARPRPQPKRAHARRKATAPETEAAQC
;
A
#
# COMPACT_ATOMS: atom_id res chain seq x y z
N GLU A 1 -4.17 2.99 -5.30
CA GLU A 1 -4.86 1.81 -5.86
C GLU A 1 -6.20 1.49 -5.19
N HIS A 2 -6.35 1.79 -3.88
CA HIS A 2 -7.54 1.38 -3.11
C HIS A 2 -8.74 2.33 -3.22
N VAL A 3 -8.51 3.61 -3.53
CA VAL A 3 -9.62 4.59 -3.64
C VAL A 3 -10.32 4.53 -5.00
N GLY A 4 -9.69 3.92 -6.01
CA GLY A 4 -10.19 3.89 -7.38
C GLY A 4 -10.01 5.20 -8.15
N ALA A 5 -9.86 5.10 -9.48
CA ALA A 5 -9.49 6.22 -10.34
C ALA A 5 -10.45 7.42 -10.25
N LYS A 6 -11.73 7.18 -10.01
CA LYS A 6 -12.76 8.24 -9.88
C LYS A 6 -12.53 9.18 -8.69
N HIS A 7 -11.77 8.74 -7.68
CA HIS A 7 -11.59 9.44 -6.41
C HIS A 7 -10.18 9.99 -6.22
N TYR A 8 -9.31 9.94 -7.23
CA TYR A 8 -7.95 10.47 -7.09
C TYR A 8 -7.93 11.96 -6.78
N ARG A 9 -8.81 12.74 -7.43
CA ARG A 9 -8.95 14.16 -7.13
C ARG A 9 -9.40 14.43 -5.69
N ASP A 10 -10.38 13.69 -5.20
CA ASP A 10 -10.85 13.81 -3.81
C ASP A 10 -9.75 13.41 -2.82
N TYR A 11 -8.98 12.36 -3.16
CA TYR A 11 -7.87 11.89 -2.35
C TYR A 11 -6.76 12.95 -2.22
N PHE A 12 -6.29 13.53 -3.32
CA PHE A 12 -5.28 14.59 -3.29
C PHE A 12 -5.82 15.89 -2.70
N GLY A 13 -7.07 16.22 -2.94
CA GLY A 13 -7.74 17.34 -2.28
C GLY A 13 -7.89 17.16 -0.77
N ALA A 14 -8.00 15.92 -0.27
CA ALA A 14 -7.96 15.63 1.16
C ALA A 14 -6.54 15.84 1.73
N ILE A 15 -5.51 15.43 1.01
CA ILE A 15 -4.12 15.70 1.39
C ILE A 15 -3.88 17.21 1.51
N ASP A 16 -4.30 17.97 0.50
CA ASP A 16 -4.18 19.42 0.52
C ASP A 16 -4.82 20.04 1.78
N ARG A 17 -6.03 19.66 2.11
CA ARG A 17 -6.72 20.17 3.30
C ARG A 17 -6.07 19.80 4.63
N LEU A 18 -5.34 18.68 4.68
CA LEU A 18 -4.72 18.16 5.91
C LEU A 18 -3.29 18.65 6.11
N LEU A 19 -2.60 19.07 5.05
CA LEU A 19 -1.25 19.60 5.14
C LEU A 19 -1.25 20.96 5.83
N THR A 20 -0.27 21.20 6.71
CA THR A 20 0.14 22.52 7.14
C THR A 20 0.78 23.28 5.98
N ASP A 21 1.02 24.58 6.11
CA ASP A 21 1.59 25.41 5.01
C ASP A 21 2.99 24.93 4.61
N ASP A 22 3.80 24.48 5.56
CA ASP A 22 5.14 23.89 5.37
C ASP A 22 5.11 22.35 5.33
N GLY A 23 3.93 21.75 5.30
CA GLY A 23 3.73 20.31 5.42
C GLY A 23 4.20 19.54 4.18
N VAL A 24 4.69 18.32 4.42
CA VAL A 24 5.11 17.35 3.39
C VAL A 24 4.34 16.07 3.54
N ALA A 25 3.77 15.56 2.45
CA ALA A 25 3.14 14.25 2.39
C ALA A 25 3.97 13.29 1.54
N LEU A 26 3.98 12.00 1.92
CA LEU A 26 4.52 10.93 1.11
C LEU A 26 3.39 9.97 0.72
N VAL A 27 3.11 9.88 -0.56
CA VAL A 27 2.13 8.96 -1.14
C VAL A 27 2.86 7.77 -1.72
N HIS A 28 2.59 6.59 -1.16
CA HIS A 28 3.13 5.32 -1.61
C HIS A 28 2.02 4.51 -2.27
N SER A 29 2.25 4.04 -3.48
CA SER A 29 1.29 3.22 -4.21
C SER A 29 1.95 2.20 -5.11
N ILE A 30 1.28 1.06 -5.30
CA ILE A 30 1.54 0.24 -6.46
C ILE A 30 1.03 1.01 -7.69
N GLY A 31 1.82 0.99 -8.73
CA GLY A 31 1.51 1.61 -10.00
C GLY A 31 1.98 0.78 -11.17
N ARG A 32 1.77 1.29 -12.37
CA ARG A 32 2.23 0.67 -13.61
C ARG A 32 2.85 1.71 -14.53
N LYS A 33 3.72 1.22 -15.44
CA LYS A 33 4.46 2.07 -16.38
C LYS A 33 3.57 2.75 -17.43
N ASP A 34 2.39 2.17 -17.70
CA ASP A 34 1.45 2.61 -18.72
C ASP A 34 0.01 2.38 -18.27
N ARG A 35 -0.93 3.08 -18.89
CA ARG A 35 -2.36 2.83 -18.68
C ARG A 35 -2.70 1.42 -19.16
N GLY A 36 -3.52 0.72 -18.40
CA GLY A 36 -3.91 -0.62 -18.75
C GLY A 36 -5.29 -0.99 -18.22
N PRO A 37 -5.76 -2.20 -18.52
CA PRO A 37 -6.99 -2.71 -17.94
C PRO A 37 -6.84 -2.78 -16.41
N GLY A 38 -7.96 -2.79 -15.70
CA GLY A 38 -7.99 -3.12 -14.28
C GLY A 38 -7.39 -4.49 -14.00
N PHE A 39 -7.53 -4.97 -12.76
CA PHE A 39 -7.15 -6.34 -12.41
C PHE A 39 -7.85 -7.36 -13.31
N ASP A 40 -7.17 -8.49 -13.54
CA ASP A 40 -7.80 -9.64 -14.15
C ASP A 40 -8.98 -10.15 -13.31
N ARG A 41 -9.87 -10.92 -13.93
CA ARG A 41 -11.09 -11.39 -13.32
C ARG A 41 -10.84 -12.19 -12.04
N TRP A 42 -9.83 -13.06 -12.03
CA TRP A 42 -9.51 -13.89 -10.87
C TRP A 42 -9.07 -13.04 -9.67
N THR A 43 -8.21 -12.04 -9.88
CA THR A 43 -7.77 -11.11 -8.84
C THR A 43 -8.94 -10.30 -8.28
N GLN A 44 -9.85 -9.85 -9.16
CA GLN A 44 -11.05 -9.11 -8.73
C GLN A 44 -12.02 -9.98 -7.91
N GLU A 45 -12.21 -11.22 -8.29
CA GLU A 45 -13.15 -12.12 -7.59
C GLU A 45 -12.61 -12.62 -6.24
N HIS A 46 -11.28 -12.81 -6.10
CA HIS A 46 -10.72 -13.54 -4.97
C HIS A 46 -9.89 -12.68 -4.02
N ILE A 47 -9.30 -11.58 -4.47
CA ILE A 47 -8.33 -10.81 -3.69
C ILE A 47 -8.76 -9.35 -3.50
N PHE A 48 -8.98 -8.61 -4.58
CA PHE A 48 -9.26 -7.17 -4.57
C PHE A 48 -10.49 -6.81 -5.41
N PRO A 49 -11.70 -7.04 -4.91
CA PRO A 49 -12.91 -6.61 -5.59
C PRO A 49 -12.89 -5.09 -5.87
N GLY A 50 -13.05 -4.72 -7.14
CA GLY A 50 -13.05 -3.30 -7.56
C GLY A 50 -11.70 -2.61 -7.52
N GLY A 51 -10.59 -3.32 -7.27
CA GLY A 51 -9.25 -2.76 -7.24
C GLY A 51 -8.78 -2.31 -8.62
N TYR A 52 -7.94 -1.26 -8.63
CA TYR A 52 -7.35 -0.69 -9.84
C TYR A 52 -5.90 -0.26 -9.57
N ILE A 53 -4.98 -0.64 -10.43
CA ILE A 53 -3.58 -0.19 -10.36
C ILE A 53 -3.41 0.98 -11.34
N PRO A 54 -3.16 2.20 -10.85
CA PRO A 54 -2.99 3.36 -11.71
C PRO A 54 -1.68 3.34 -12.49
N ALA A 55 -1.69 3.90 -13.69
CA ALA A 55 -0.47 4.43 -14.24
C ALA A 55 0.00 5.64 -13.40
N VAL A 56 1.31 5.85 -13.29
CA VAL A 56 1.86 7.01 -12.57
C VAL A 56 1.26 8.32 -13.13
N SER A 57 1.11 8.41 -14.45
CA SER A 57 0.51 9.56 -15.13
C SER A 57 -0.94 9.84 -14.71
N GLU A 58 -1.72 8.82 -14.34
CA GLU A 58 -3.11 9.02 -13.88
C GLU A 58 -3.15 9.61 -12.47
N ALA A 59 -2.26 9.14 -11.60
CA ALA A 59 -2.13 9.67 -10.25
C ALA A 59 -1.61 11.12 -10.27
N LEU A 60 -0.57 11.39 -11.06
CA LEU A 60 0.03 12.73 -11.15
C LEU A 60 -0.90 13.75 -11.82
N ALA A 61 -1.67 13.36 -12.84
CA ALA A 61 -2.66 14.24 -13.44
C ALA A 61 -3.72 14.72 -12.41
N ALA A 62 -4.15 13.84 -11.52
CA ALA A 62 -5.08 14.22 -10.46
C ALA A 62 -4.42 15.08 -9.36
N LEU A 63 -3.12 14.89 -9.10
CA LEU A 63 -2.35 15.75 -8.22
C LEU A 63 -2.25 17.18 -8.78
N GLU A 64 -1.95 17.34 -10.07
CA GLU A 64 -1.81 18.64 -10.74
C GLU A 64 -3.07 19.51 -10.60
N GLU A 65 -4.26 18.88 -10.55
CA GLU A 65 -5.53 19.59 -10.38
C GLU A 65 -5.69 20.22 -8.97
N THR A 66 -4.88 19.88 -7.99
CA THR A 66 -4.97 20.38 -6.61
C THR A 66 -4.06 21.57 -6.33
N GLY A 67 -3.13 21.88 -7.22
CA GLY A 67 -2.13 22.94 -7.02
C GLY A 67 -0.98 22.56 -6.08
N LEU A 68 -0.96 21.33 -5.55
CA LEU A 68 0.16 20.82 -4.76
C LEU A 68 1.40 20.57 -5.63
N TRP A 69 2.57 20.78 -5.05
CA TRP A 69 3.83 20.49 -5.71
C TRP A 69 4.21 19.01 -5.58
N LEU A 70 4.56 18.38 -6.69
CA LEU A 70 5.34 17.14 -6.69
C LEU A 70 6.80 17.52 -6.49
N THR A 71 7.34 17.29 -5.30
CA THR A 71 8.71 17.69 -4.94
C THR A 71 9.74 16.60 -5.18
N ASP A 72 9.31 15.33 -5.17
CA ASP A 72 10.14 14.16 -5.52
C ASP A 72 9.26 12.99 -5.98
N LEU A 73 9.82 12.17 -6.86
CA LEU A 73 9.18 10.92 -7.30
C LEU A 73 10.22 9.81 -7.36
N GLU A 74 10.09 8.82 -6.50
CA GLU A 74 10.90 7.61 -6.53
C GLU A 74 10.12 6.44 -7.13
N VAL A 75 10.73 5.73 -8.07
CA VAL A 75 10.17 4.52 -8.70
C VAL A 75 11.02 3.31 -8.31
N LEU A 76 10.44 2.45 -7.47
CA LEU A 76 11.11 1.31 -6.86
C LEU A 76 11.08 0.03 -7.74
N ARG A 77 10.84 0.14 -9.00
CA ARG A 77 10.94 -0.90 -10.05
C ARG A 77 10.80 -2.34 -9.53
N LEU A 78 11.92 -3.10 -9.53
CA LEU A 78 11.98 -4.52 -9.15
C LEU A 78 12.01 -4.78 -7.64
N HIS A 79 12.10 -3.72 -6.81
CA HIS A 79 12.20 -3.88 -5.36
C HIS A 79 11.05 -4.70 -4.77
N TYR A 80 9.83 -4.43 -5.21
CA TYR A 80 8.66 -5.14 -4.69
C TYR A 80 8.55 -6.59 -5.19
N ALA A 81 9.13 -6.92 -6.34
CA ALA A 81 9.29 -8.31 -6.79
C ALA A 81 10.09 -9.13 -5.77
N GLU A 82 11.19 -8.57 -5.22
CA GLU A 82 11.96 -9.24 -4.17
C GLU A 82 11.18 -9.36 -2.86
N THR A 83 10.40 -8.34 -2.49
CA THR A 83 9.50 -8.41 -1.34
C THR A 83 8.51 -9.57 -1.47
N LEU A 84 7.86 -9.69 -2.63
CA LEU A 84 6.91 -10.76 -2.93
C LEU A 84 7.57 -12.14 -2.94
N ARG A 85 8.78 -12.24 -3.50
CA ARG A 85 9.59 -13.46 -3.44
C ARG A 85 9.84 -13.89 -1.99
N HIS A 86 10.25 -12.97 -1.14
CA HIS A 86 10.46 -13.24 0.29
C HIS A 86 9.17 -13.64 0.99
N TRP A 87 8.03 -13.02 0.67
CA TRP A 87 6.74 -13.40 1.24
C TRP A 87 6.35 -14.81 0.80
N ARG A 88 6.50 -15.15 -0.49
CA ARG A 88 6.21 -16.49 -1.01
C ARG A 88 7.07 -17.57 -0.34
N LEU A 89 8.37 -17.33 -0.18
CA LEU A 89 9.26 -18.26 0.50
C LEU A 89 8.89 -18.46 1.99
N ARG A 90 8.53 -17.38 2.69
CA ARG A 90 8.04 -17.48 4.08
C ARG A 90 6.70 -18.19 4.17
N ALA A 91 5.79 -17.95 3.24
CA ALA A 91 4.51 -18.67 3.18
C ALA A 91 4.74 -20.17 2.95
N ALA A 92 5.64 -20.54 2.04
CA ALA A 92 6.00 -21.94 1.79
C ALA A 92 6.60 -22.62 3.03
N ALA A 93 7.51 -21.95 3.73
CA ALA A 93 8.12 -22.47 4.96
C ALA A 93 7.10 -22.65 6.11
N ASN A 94 5.99 -21.88 6.11
CA ASN A 94 4.94 -21.92 7.13
C ASN A 94 3.65 -22.57 6.64
N ARG A 95 3.70 -23.30 5.53
CA ARG A 95 2.51 -23.92 4.92
C ARG A 95 1.62 -24.68 5.90
N PRO A 96 2.12 -25.59 6.78
CA PRO A 96 1.27 -26.31 7.72
C PRO A 96 0.49 -25.40 8.67
N ALA A 97 1.11 -24.30 9.12
CA ALA A 97 0.45 -23.35 10.00
C ALA A 97 -0.64 -22.55 9.26
N ILE A 98 -0.44 -22.20 7.99
CA ILE A 98 -1.44 -21.52 7.15
C ILE A 98 -2.62 -22.46 6.88
N GLU A 99 -2.35 -23.73 6.52
CA GLU A 99 -3.37 -24.73 6.26
C GLU A 99 -4.19 -25.08 7.53
N ALA A 100 -3.59 -24.98 8.71
CA ALA A 100 -4.30 -25.15 9.98
C ALA A 100 -5.25 -23.99 10.31
N ILE A 101 -5.00 -22.77 9.82
CA ILE A 101 -5.89 -21.60 10.01
C ILE A 101 -7.06 -21.64 9.01
N TYR A 102 -6.79 -22.06 7.79
CA TYR A 102 -7.76 -22.10 6.68
C TYR A 102 -7.89 -23.53 6.14
N ASP A 103 -7.24 -23.83 5.01
CA ASP A 103 -7.14 -25.15 4.39
C ASP A 103 -6.05 -25.17 3.28
N ALA A 104 -5.83 -26.34 2.68
CA ALA A 104 -4.89 -26.52 1.58
C ALA A 104 -5.31 -25.78 0.29
N ARG A 105 -6.61 -25.52 0.09
CA ARG A 105 -7.12 -24.77 -1.07
C ARG A 105 -6.75 -23.29 -0.94
N PHE A 106 -6.94 -22.71 0.24
CA PHE A 106 -6.52 -21.35 0.53
C PHE A 106 -5.02 -21.17 0.32
N TYR A 107 -4.21 -22.11 0.83
CA TYR A 107 -2.75 -22.02 0.64
C TYR A 107 -2.36 -21.99 -0.84
N ARG A 108 -2.93 -22.85 -1.69
CA ARG A 108 -2.65 -22.84 -3.14
C ARG A 108 -3.08 -21.54 -3.81
N MET A 109 -4.24 -20.99 -3.42
CA MET A 109 -4.72 -19.69 -3.90
C MET A 109 -3.73 -18.57 -3.52
N TRP A 110 -3.27 -18.57 -2.28
CA TRP A 110 -2.35 -17.56 -1.76
C TRP A 110 -0.96 -17.66 -2.43
N GLU A 111 -0.45 -18.85 -2.62
CA GLU A 111 0.82 -19.10 -3.32
C GLU A 111 0.74 -18.63 -4.77
N PHE A 112 -0.35 -18.97 -5.48
CA PHE A 112 -0.61 -18.50 -6.83
C PHE A 112 -0.67 -16.97 -6.91
N TYR A 113 -1.36 -16.32 -5.99
CA TYR A 113 -1.44 -14.87 -5.90
C TYR A 113 -0.05 -14.24 -5.73
N LEU A 114 0.73 -14.69 -4.76
CA LEU A 114 2.07 -14.16 -4.51
C LEU A 114 3.01 -14.35 -5.72
N ALA A 115 2.96 -15.53 -6.36
CA ALA A 115 3.75 -15.81 -7.55
C ALA A 115 3.34 -14.93 -8.75
N SER A 116 2.03 -14.79 -8.98
CA SER A 116 1.49 -13.94 -10.04
C SER A 116 1.88 -12.48 -9.85
N CYS A 117 1.79 -11.97 -8.63
CA CYS A 117 2.23 -10.61 -8.30
C CYS A 117 3.74 -10.44 -8.52
N GLU A 118 4.57 -11.38 -8.06
CA GLU A 118 6.03 -11.34 -8.30
C GLU A 118 6.33 -11.23 -9.80
N MET A 119 5.67 -12.05 -10.63
CA MET A 119 5.83 -12.00 -12.09
C MET A 119 5.31 -10.71 -12.71
N GLY A 120 4.24 -10.14 -12.16
CA GLY A 120 3.71 -8.83 -12.56
C GLY A 120 4.76 -7.72 -12.42
N PHE A 121 5.46 -7.69 -11.30
CA PHE A 121 6.55 -6.72 -11.08
C PHE A 121 7.80 -7.00 -11.92
N ARG A 122 8.10 -8.27 -12.24
CA ARG A 122 9.28 -8.61 -13.05
C ARG A 122 9.05 -8.35 -14.53
N PHE A 123 7.85 -8.61 -15.05
CA PHE A 123 7.65 -8.72 -16.51
C PHE A 123 6.50 -7.88 -17.05
N ASN A 124 5.50 -7.51 -16.23
CA ASN A 124 4.27 -6.86 -16.69
C ASN A 124 4.20 -5.36 -16.37
N GLY A 125 5.33 -4.72 -16.08
CA GLY A 125 5.41 -3.27 -15.90
C GLY A 125 4.78 -2.75 -14.64
N LEU A 126 4.55 -3.59 -13.63
CA LEU A 126 4.17 -3.14 -12.29
C LEU A 126 5.39 -2.54 -11.58
N MET A 127 5.12 -1.55 -10.75
CA MET A 127 6.12 -0.89 -9.91
C MET A 127 5.48 -0.43 -8.61
N VAL A 128 6.30 -0.08 -7.64
CA VAL A 128 5.88 0.81 -6.55
C VAL A 128 6.47 2.17 -6.85
N PHE A 129 5.71 3.22 -6.62
CA PHE A 129 6.21 4.58 -6.62
C PHE A 129 5.91 5.27 -5.29
N GLN A 130 6.77 6.23 -4.95
CA GLN A 130 6.62 7.13 -3.82
C GLN A 130 6.66 8.56 -4.34
N ALA A 131 5.57 9.29 -4.18
CA ALA A 131 5.46 10.68 -4.56
C ALA A 131 5.52 11.55 -3.29
N GLN A 132 6.53 12.42 -3.21
CA GLN A 132 6.65 13.42 -2.17
C GLN A 132 5.94 14.69 -2.63
N ILE A 133 5.08 15.21 -1.79
CA ILE A 133 4.13 16.27 -2.15
C ILE A 133 4.19 17.34 -1.06
N ALA A 134 4.22 18.60 -1.46
CA ALA A 134 4.19 19.73 -0.55
C ALA A 134 3.24 20.83 -1.05
N ARG A 135 2.75 21.67 -0.15
CA ARG A 135 2.01 22.88 -0.49
C ARG A 135 2.94 24.01 -0.92
N ASP A 136 3.98 24.25 -0.16
CA ASP A 136 5.01 25.22 -0.48
C ASP A 136 6.22 24.53 -1.11
N VAL A 137 6.66 25.04 -2.26
CA VAL A 137 7.84 24.54 -2.98
C VAL A 137 9.13 24.68 -2.15
N ALA A 138 9.18 25.61 -1.20
CA ALA A 138 10.31 25.84 -0.31
C ALA A 138 10.29 24.97 0.97
N SER A 139 9.28 24.13 1.19
CA SER A 139 9.19 23.26 2.37
C SER A 139 10.33 22.24 2.48
N LEU A 140 11.08 22.02 1.41
CA LEU A 140 12.13 21.01 1.34
C LEU A 140 13.46 21.59 0.88
N PRO A 141 14.61 21.00 1.30
CA PRO A 141 15.91 21.36 0.78
C PRO A 141 16.01 21.23 -0.74
N ILE A 142 16.76 22.10 -1.40
CA ILE A 142 16.90 22.17 -2.86
C ILE A 142 17.48 20.87 -3.45
N THR A 143 18.40 20.21 -2.73
CA THR A 143 19.04 18.98 -3.20
C THR A 143 18.50 17.75 -2.50
N ARG A 144 18.44 16.59 -3.19
CA ARG A 144 17.96 15.32 -2.62
C ARG A 144 18.87 14.72 -1.52
N THR A 145 20.02 15.30 -1.23
CA THR A 145 20.98 14.78 -0.24
C THR A 145 20.37 14.63 1.15
N TYR A 146 19.41 15.48 1.52
CA TYR A 146 18.72 15.40 2.81
C TYR A 146 18.05 14.03 3.06
N ILE A 147 17.57 13.34 2.00
CA ILE A 147 16.96 12.00 2.12
C ILE A 147 18.02 11.00 2.60
N THR A 148 19.15 10.95 1.91
CA THR A 148 20.24 10.03 2.25
C THR A 148 20.85 10.33 3.62
N GLU A 149 21.01 11.62 3.95
CA GLU A 149 21.52 12.07 5.26
C GLU A 149 20.57 11.64 6.39
N ALA A 150 19.25 11.80 6.20
CA ALA A 150 18.25 11.36 7.17
C ALA A 150 18.27 9.84 7.34
N GLU A 151 18.36 9.06 6.25
CA GLU A 151 18.46 7.61 6.28
C GLU A 151 19.72 7.14 7.03
N GLN A 152 20.87 7.75 6.77
CA GLN A 152 22.12 7.43 7.49
C GLN A 152 21.98 7.70 9.00
N GLY A 153 21.33 8.79 9.38
CA GLY A 153 21.03 9.11 10.78
C GLY A 153 20.13 8.07 11.44
N LEU A 154 19.18 7.49 10.71
CA LEU A 154 18.27 6.44 11.20
C LEU A 154 18.97 5.08 11.38
N HIS A 155 19.95 4.74 10.54
CA HIS A 155 20.70 3.48 10.66
C HIS A 155 21.52 3.39 11.96
N GLY A 156 21.90 4.51 12.56
CA GLY A 156 22.58 4.58 13.86
C GLY A 156 21.64 4.61 15.07
N ALA A 157 20.35 4.88 14.86
CA ALA A 157 19.38 4.97 15.94
C ALA A 157 18.84 3.58 16.31
N ARG A 158 18.91 3.20 17.60
CA ARG A 158 18.21 2.00 18.09
C ARG A 158 16.70 2.11 17.80
N PRO A 159 16.04 1.02 17.33
CA PRO A 159 14.60 1.04 17.12
C PRO A 159 13.90 1.50 18.40
N ARG A 160 13.03 2.51 18.32
CA ARG A 160 12.17 2.85 19.45
C ARG A 160 11.34 1.64 19.84
N PRO A 161 11.30 1.24 21.14
CA PRO A 161 10.42 0.15 21.56
C PRO A 161 9.00 0.51 21.16
N GLN A 162 8.38 -0.35 20.36
CA GLN A 162 6.97 -0.16 19.99
C GLN A 162 6.13 -0.28 21.28
N PRO A 163 5.17 0.65 21.52
CA PRO A 163 4.26 0.50 22.63
C PRO A 163 3.51 -0.84 22.46
N LYS A 164 3.57 -1.67 23.49
CA LYS A 164 2.84 -2.94 23.53
C LYS A 164 1.37 -2.60 23.29
N ARG A 165 0.82 -3.07 22.15
CA ARG A 165 -0.63 -2.96 21.90
C ARG A 165 -1.34 -3.68 23.02
N ALA A 166 -2.04 -2.95 23.88
CA ALA A 166 -2.94 -3.53 24.85
C ALA A 166 -4.02 -4.30 24.06
N HIS A 167 -4.02 -5.62 24.18
CA HIS A 167 -5.12 -6.43 23.69
C HIS A 167 -6.36 -6.09 24.51
N ALA A 168 -7.21 -5.20 23.98
CA ALA A 168 -8.55 -5.00 24.50
C ALA A 168 -9.30 -6.34 24.35
N ARG A 169 -9.43 -7.07 25.46
CA ARG A 169 -10.33 -8.22 25.56
C ARG A 169 -11.75 -7.69 25.32
N ARG A 170 -12.27 -7.87 24.11
CA ARG A 170 -13.70 -7.77 23.83
C ARG A 170 -14.37 -8.88 24.65
N LYS A 171 -15.04 -8.53 25.75
CA LYS A 171 -16.00 -9.40 26.39
C LYS A 171 -17.15 -9.61 25.39
N ALA A 172 -17.30 -10.86 24.92
CA ALA A 172 -18.48 -11.27 24.20
C ALA A 172 -19.64 -11.28 25.21
N THR A 173 -20.57 -10.34 25.09
CA THR A 173 -21.89 -10.44 25.72
C THR A 173 -22.71 -11.41 24.89
N ALA A 174 -23.10 -12.52 25.48
CA ALA A 174 -24.06 -13.47 24.91
C ALA A 174 -25.43 -12.78 24.79
N PRO A 175 -26.21 -13.06 23.72
CA PRO A 175 -27.59 -12.60 23.65
C PRO A 175 -28.46 -13.39 24.62
N GLU A 176 -29.18 -12.69 25.47
CA GLU A 176 -30.26 -13.25 26.29
C GLU A 176 -31.39 -13.74 25.38
N THR A 177 -31.73 -15.01 25.52
CA THR A 177 -32.87 -15.63 24.86
C THR A 177 -34.12 -15.23 25.64
N GLU A 178 -34.91 -14.32 25.13
CA GLU A 178 -36.25 -14.01 25.65
C GLU A 178 -37.24 -15.06 25.14
N ALA A 179 -37.68 -15.91 26.05
CA ALA A 179 -38.77 -16.86 25.79
C ALA A 179 -40.07 -16.08 25.87
N ALA A 180 -40.77 -15.92 24.76
CA ALA A 180 -42.15 -15.47 24.75
C ALA A 180 -43.08 -16.69 24.85
N GLN A 181 -43.80 -16.75 25.99
CA GLN A 181 -45.02 -17.53 26.13
C GLN A 181 -46.21 -16.73 25.55
N CYS A 182 -46.93 -17.32 24.67
CA CYS A 182 -48.39 -17.38 24.48
C CYS A 182 -48.72 -17.86 23.07
#